data_17c7305dbf4b4b872556e58837c56e9c
#
_entry.id   17c7305dbf4b4b872556e58837c56e9c
#
_cell.length_a   1.000
_cell.length_b   1.000
_cell.length_c   1.000
_cell.angle_alpha   90.00
_cell.angle_beta   90.00
_cell.angle_gamma   90.00
#
_symmetry.space_group_name_H-M   'P 1'
#
loop_
_entity.id
_entity.type
_entity.pdbx_description
1 polymer ?
#
loop_
_entity_poly.entity_id
_entity_poly.type
_entity_poly.pdbx_seq_one_letter_code
_entity_poly.pdbx_strand_id
1 'polypeptide(L)'
;IPESQVQIYDEDGYWTSPSLAELKKMPTSDLRKVKDFKVGRKHYGEIQFLNPVDLTSFDISKIPGNLITFASKNCLVYPDSQLKPREGEGLNIAARITLEGCYPINKKDKLPIMDPLNEIVPVHIEKLKMMPNLEFELYEARSGKWVFTVKHM
;
A
#
# COMPACT_ATOMS: atom_id res chain seq x y z
N ILE A 1 -7.31 16.41 -18.86
CA ILE A 1 -6.25 15.66 -18.16
C ILE A 1 -5.57 14.70 -19.13
N PRO A 2 -4.24 14.77 -19.28
CA PRO A 2 -3.52 13.81 -20.14
C PRO A 2 -3.81 12.37 -19.76
N GLU A 3 -3.90 11.49 -20.74
CA GLU A 3 -4.20 10.07 -20.54
C GLU A 3 -3.25 9.41 -19.54
N SER A 4 -1.97 9.81 -19.55
CA SER A 4 -0.95 9.32 -18.63
C SER A 4 -1.20 9.67 -17.15
N GLN A 5 -2.08 10.63 -16.88
CA GLN A 5 -2.43 11.05 -15.53
C GLN A 5 -3.77 10.48 -15.06
N VAL A 6 -4.48 9.76 -15.93
CA VAL A 6 -5.75 9.14 -15.60
C VAL A 6 -5.49 7.79 -14.92
N GLN A 7 -6.01 7.62 -13.70
CA GLN A 7 -5.87 6.37 -12.96
C GLN A 7 -6.81 5.32 -13.56
N ILE A 8 -6.25 4.16 -13.94
CA ILE A 8 -7.02 3.05 -14.51
C ILE A 8 -7.19 1.99 -13.42
N TYR A 9 -8.43 1.72 -13.03
CA TYR A 9 -8.78 0.72 -12.02
C TYR A 9 -9.22 -0.58 -12.68
N ASP A 10 -8.88 -1.72 -12.08
CA ASP A 10 -9.42 -3.01 -12.49
C ASP A 10 -10.80 -3.23 -11.84
N GLU A 11 -11.41 -4.40 -12.05
CA GLU A 11 -12.73 -4.74 -11.52
C GLU A 11 -12.82 -4.65 -10.00
N ASP A 12 -11.72 -4.93 -9.31
CA ASP A 12 -11.64 -4.91 -7.86
C ASP A 12 -11.12 -3.58 -7.30
N GLY A 13 -10.86 -2.60 -8.16
CA GLY A 13 -10.37 -1.29 -7.78
C GLY A 13 -8.86 -1.15 -7.68
N TYR A 14 -8.11 -2.17 -8.07
CA TYR A 14 -6.65 -2.10 -8.06
C TYR A 14 -6.11 -1.21 -9.19
N TRP A 15 -4.96 -0.58 -8.93
CA TRP A 15 -4.28 0.26 -9.89
C TRP A 15 -2.78 0.21 -9.66
N THR A 16 -2.02 0.56 -10.69
CA THR A 16 -0.57 0.72 -10.58
C THR A 16 -0.16 2.06 -11.22
N SER A 17 0.98 2.60 -10.79
CA SER A 17 1.60 3.77 -11.40
C SER A 17 3.11 3.53 -11.47
N PRO A 18 3.72 3.41 -12.65
CA PRO A 18 3.10 3.42 -13.99
C PRO A 18 2.05 2.32 -14.19
N SER A 19 1.12 2.53 -15.13
CA SER A 19 0.08 1.54 -15.41
C SER A 19 0.65 0.23 -15.94
N LEU A 20 -0.12 -0.87 -15.82
CA LEU A 20 0.33 -2.16 -16.35
C LEU A 20 0.62 -2.09 -17.86
N ALA A 21 -0.20 -1.32 -18.61
CA ALA A 21 0.00 -1.14 -20.04
C ALA A 21 1.34 -0.44 -20.34
N GLU A 22 1.68 0.58 -19.56
CA GLU A 22 2.96 1.28 -19.70
C GLU A 22 4.14 0.38 -19.34
N LEU A 23 4.01 -0.39 -18.25
CA LEU A 23 5.05 -1.31 -17.80
C LEU A 23 5.32 -2.40 -18.84
N LYS A 24 4.28 -2.92 -19.48
CA LYS A 24 4.41 -3.96 -20.51
C LYS A 24 5.12 -3.46 -21.78
N LYS A 25 5.11 -2.15 -22.01
CA LYS A 25 5.80 -1.53 -23.15
C LYS A 25 7.24 -1.15 -22.85
N MET A 26 7.65 -1.19 -21.59
CA MET A 26 9.01 -0.81 -21.20
C MET A 26 10.03 -1.87 -21.63
N PRO A 27 11.23 -1.43 -22.08
CA PRO A 27 12.33 -2.36 -22.30
C PRO A 27 12.81 -2.94 -20.96
N THR A 28 13.44 -4.10 -21.00
CA THR A 28 13.93 -4.80 -19.81
C THR A 28 14.83 -3.92 -18.94
N SER A 29 15.66 -3.10 -19.56
CA SER A 29 16.56 -2.19 -18.85
C SER A 29 15.81 -1.19 -17.96
N ASP A 30 14.65 -0.70 -18.42
CA ASP A 30 13.82 0.23 -17.64
C ASP A 30 13.02 -0.50 -16.56
N LEU A 31 12.56 -1.73 -16.85
CA LEU A 31 11.83 -2.55 -15.88
C LEU A 31 12.68 -2.96 -14.66
N ARG A 32 14.01 -2.95 -14.81
CA ARG A 32 14.93 -3.27 -13.70
C ARG A 32 15.03 -2.15 -12.67
N LYS A 33 14.62 -0.93 -13.01
CA LYS A 33 14.73 0.26 -12.15
C LYS A 33 13.53 1.17 -12.32
N VAL A 34 12.37 0.68 -11.96
CA VAL A 34 11.14 1.49 -12.02
C VAL A 34 11.08 2.40 -10.80
N LYS A 35 11.20 3.71 -11.03
CA LYS A 35 11.16 4.73 -9.98
C LYS A 35 9.73 5.07 -9.60
N ASP A 36 9.54 5.41 -8.32
CA ASP A 36 8.25 5.87 -7.79
C ASP A 36 7.09 4.90 -8.10
N PHE A 37 7.39 3.61 -8.09
CA PHE A 37 6.38 2.59 -8.35
C PHE A 37 5.35 2.58 -7.22
N LYS A 38 4.06 2.61 -7.60
CA LYS A 38 2.94 2.58 -6.67
C LYS A 38 1.95 1.51 -7.07
N VAL A 39 1.32 0.89 -6.09
CA VAL A 39 0.19 -0.01 -6.28
C VAL A 39 -0.85 0.35 -5.24
N GLY A 40 -2.11 0.38 -5.64
CA GLY A 40 -3.17 0.69 -4.71
C GLY A 40 -4.46 -0.02 -5.06
N ARG A 41 -5.43 0.12 -4.17
CA ARG A 41 -6.80 -0.34 -4.36
C ARG A 41 -7.73 0.77 -3.92
N LYS A 42 -8.64 1.17 -4.82
CA LYS A 42 -9.60 2.25 -4.55
C LYS A 42 -10.37 1.98 -3.25
N HIS A 43 -10.41 2.97 -2.37
CA HIS A 43 -11.06 2.94 -1.06
C HIS A 43 -10.35 2.10 0.02
N TYR A 44 -9.21 1.48 -0.28
CA TYR A 44 -8.45 0.68 0.68
C TYR A 44 -7.10 1.30 1.05
N GLY A 45 -6.38 1.78 0.06
CA GLY A 45 -5.08 2.42 0.29
C GLY A 45 -4.12 2.25 -0.87
N GLU A 46 -2.85 2.53 -0.60
CA GLU A 46 -1.78 2.42 -1.59
C GLU A 46 -0.45 2.10 -0.92
N ILE A 47 0.47 1.55 -1.71
CA ILE A 47 1.87 1.36 -1.32
C ILE A 47 2.75 2.06 -2.34
N GLN A 48 3.72 2.86 -1.86
CA GLN A 48 4.72 3.52 -2.68
C GLN A 48 6.09 2.98 -2.31
N PHE A 49 6.80 2.41 -3.27
CA PHE A 49 8.16 1.92 -3.04
C PHE A 49 9.13 3.09 -3.05
N LEU A 50 9.99 3.16 -2.03
CA LEU A 50 10.89 4.30 -1.81
C LEU A 50 12.17 4.24 -2.62
N ASN A 51 12.47 3.08 -3.22
CA ASN A 51 13.64 2.88 -4.07
C ASN A 51 13.19 2.30 -5.41
N PRO A 52 14.00 2.42 -6.46
CA PRO A 52 13.67 1.80 -7.75
C PRO A 52 13.42 0.29 -7.60
N VAL A 53 12.40 -0.21 -8.29
CA VAL A 53 11.96 -1.61 -8.19
C VAL A 53 12.37 -2.36 -9.43
N ASP A 54 12.93 -3.57 -9.25
CA ASP A 54 13.18 -4.50 -10.34
C ASP A 54 11.94 -5.36 -10.55
N LEU A 55 11.26 -5.13 -11.67
CA LEU A 55 10.02 -5.83 -12.04
C LEU A 55 10.25 -6.95 -13.07
N THR A 56 11.49 -7.38 -13.27
CA THR A 56 11.83 -8.35 -14.33
C THR A 56 11.67 -9.81 -13.90
N SER A 57 11.61 -10.10 -12.60
CA SER A 57 11.66 -11.48 -12.09
C SER A 57 10.29 -12.13 -11.89
N PHE A 58 9.19 -11.44 -12.19
CA PHE A 58 7.83 -11.96 -12.00
C PHE A 58 6.87 -11.38 -13.03
N ASP A 59 5.67 -11.97 -13.10
CA ASP A 59 4.63 -11.50 -14.01
C ASP A 59 4.00 -10.21 -13.45
N ILE A 60 4.21 -9.10 -14.18
CA ILE A 60 3.73 -7.78 -13.79
C ILE A 60 2.22 -7.76 -13.59
N SER A 61 1.47 -8.51 -14.41
CA SER A 61 0.00 -8.54 -14.31
C SER A 61 -0.50 -9.15 -13.00
N LYS A 62 0.34 -9.89 -12.29
CA LYS A 62 0.01 -10.51 -11.00
C LYS A 62 0.34 -9.62 -9.80
N ILE A 63 0.93 -8.44 -10.00
CA ILE A 63 1.25 -7.56 -8.89
C ILE A 63 -0.01 -7.10 -8.17
N PRO A 64 -1.00 -6.47 -8.84
CA PRO A 64 -2.22 -6.08 -8.13
C PRO A 64 -3.13 -7.29 -7.88
N GLY A 65 -3.50 -7.48 -6.63
CA GLY A 65 -4.43 -8.54 -6.24
C GLY A 65 -3.83 -9.90 -5.97
N ASN A 66 -2.57 -10.13 -6.31
CA ASN A 66 -1.87 -11.40 -6.07
C ASN A 66 -0.61 -11.20 -5.23
N LEU A 67 0.37 -10.46 -5.74
CA LEU A 67 1.60 -10.16 -5.00
C LEU A 67 1.40 -9.06 -3.97
N ILE A 68 0.49 -8.12 -4.24
CA ILE A 68 0.09 -7.07 -3.31
C ILE A 68 -1.42 -7.11 -3.18
N THR A 69 -1.92 -7.33 -1.96
CA THR A 69 -3.37 -7.37 -1.70
C THR A 69 -3.74 -6.34 -0.66
N PHE A 70 -4.89 -5.70 -0.88
CA PHE A 70 -5.49 -4.78 0.07
C PHE A 70 -6.83 -5.34 0.54
N ALA A 71 -7.00 -5.40 1.84
CA ALA A 71 -8.26 -5.72 2.48
C ALA A 71 -8.58 -4.60 3.48
N SER A 72 -9.70 -4.71 4.20
CA SER A 72 -10.06 -3.71 5.19
C SER A 72 -8.93 -3.53 6.21
N LYS A 73 -8.36 -2.31 6.29
CA LYS A 73 -7.28 -1.93 7.21
C LYS A 73 -6.00 -2.77 7.08
N ASN A 74 -5.77 -3.36 5.91
CA ASN A 74 -4.65 -4.28 5.74
C ASN A 74 -4.07 -4.24 4.34
N CYS A 75 -2.75 -4.31 4.25
CA CYS A 75 -2.00 -4.47 3.01
C CYS A 75 -1.00 -5.61 3.21
N LEU A 76 -1.05 -6.59 2.32
CA LEU A 76 -0.09 -7.70 2.33
C LEU A 76 0.74 -7.68 1.05
N VAL A 77 2.06 -7.73 1.21
CA VAL A 77 2.99 -7.92 0.10
C VAL A 77 3.52 -9.35 0.21
N TYR A 78 3.44 -10.09 -0.88
CA TYR A 78 3.73 -11.52 -0.90
C TYR A 78 2.86 -12.30 0.11
N PRO A 79 1.53 -12.34 -0.08
CA PRO A 79 0.66 -13.15 0.78
C PRO A 79 1.09 -14.63 0.81
N ASP A 80 1.61 -15.14 -0.31
CA ASP A 80 2.29 -16.43 -0.36
C ASP A 80 3.77 -16.21 -0.06
N SER A 81 4.18 -16.57 1.15
CA SER A 81 5.56 -16.37 1.61
C SER A 81 6.60 -17.12 0.79
N GLN A 82 6.20 -18.16 0.06
CA GLN A 82 7.11 -18.92 -0.80
C GLN A 82 7.57 -18.11 -2.00
N LEU A 83 6.80 -17.11 -2.42
CA LEU A 83 7.14 -16.22 -3.53
C LEU A 83 8.00 -15.04 -3.10
N LYS A 84 8.18 -14.84 -1.80
CA LYS A 84 8.91 -13.69 -1.26
C LYS A 84 10.41 -13.82 -1.50
N PRO A 85 11.03 -12.89 -2.25
CA PRO A 85 12.48 -12.89 -2.46
C PRO A 85 13.22 -12.41 -1.21
N ARG A 86 14.53 -12.41 -1.28
CA ARG A 86 15.38 -11.86 -0.21
C ARG A 86 15.10 -10.38 -0.02
N GLU A 87 15.38 -9.90 1.19
CA GLU A 87 15.33 -8.49 1.51
C GLU A 87 16.20 -7.70 0.52
N GLY A 88 15.65 -6.64 -0.06
CA GLY A 88 16.30 -5.82 -1.06
C GLY A 88 16.01 -6.22 -2.50
N GLU A 89 15.34 -7.35 -2.74
CA GLU A 89 15.01 -7.84 -4.08
C GLU A 89 13.51 -7.71 -4.37
N GLY A 90 13.17 -7.44 -5.62
CA GLY A 90 11.78 -7.33 -6.08
C GLY A 90 11.00 -6.29 -5.28
N LEU A 91 9.88 -6.71 -4.72
CA LEU A 91 9.02 -5.87 -3.89
C LEU A 91 9.40 -5.89 -2.40
N ASN A 92 10.42 -6.67 -2.02
CA ASN A 92 10.87 -6.77 -0.62
C ASN A 92 11.87 -5.67 -0.30
N ILE A 93 11.43 -4.42 -0.41
CA ILE A 93 12.22 -3.22 -0.21
C ILE A 93 11.45 -2.20 0.62
N ALA A 94 12.12 -1.11 0.99
CA ALA A 94 11.49 -0.03 1.76
C ALA A 94 10.29 0.55 1.02
N ALA A 95 9.21 0.80 1.73
CA ALA A 95 7.98 1.34 1.15
C ALA A 95 7.22 2.20 2.16
N ARG A 96 6.44 3.14 1.63
CA ARG A 96 5.47 3.92 2.40
C ARG A 96 4.09 3.37 2.10
N ILE A 97 3.37 2.98 3.14
CA ILE A 97 2.04 2.39 3.01
C ILE A 97 1.01 3.35 3.57
N THR A 98 -0.05 3.59 2.81
CA THR A 98 -1.20 4.39 3.23
C THR A 98 -2.41 3.46 3.28
N LEU A 99 -3.06 3.37 4.45
CA LEU A 99 -4.29 2.61 4.61
C LEU A 99 -5.43 3.55 4.95
N GLU A 100 -6.60 3.32 4.35
CA GLU A 100 -7.79 4.12 4.57
C GLU A 100 -8.75 3.41 5.52
N GLY A 101 -9.62 4.19 6.17
CA GLY A 101 -10.64 3.63 7.04
C GLY A 101 -10.13 2.97 8.31
N CYS A 102 -8.94 3.34 8.77
CA CYS A 102 -8.32 2.77 9.98
C CYS A 102 -8.85 3.43 11.25
N TYR A 103 -10.18 3.53 11.37
CA TYR A 103 -10.82 4.09 12.55
C TYR A 103 -10.74 3.15 13.75
N PRO A 104 -10.66 3.70 14.97
CA PRO A 104 -10.86 2.85 16.15
C PRO A 104 -12.29 2.31 16.18
N ILE A 105 -12.47 1.15 16.78
CA ILE A 105 -13.78 0.49 16.85
C ILE A 105 -14.35 0.64 18.26
N ASN A 106 -15.60 1.06 18.33
CA ASN A 106 -16.33 1.12 19.60
C ASN A 106 -16.60 -0.32 20.08
N LYS A 107 -16.17 -0.63 21.30
CA LYS A 107 -16.28 -1.99 21.83
C LYS A 107 -17.72 -2.44 22.10
N LYS A 108 -18.64 -1.49 22.31
CA LYS A 108 -20.04 -1.79 22.62
C LYS A 108 -20.86 -2.13 21.37
N ASP A 109 -20.82 -1.28 20.36
CA ASP A 109 -21.65 -1.45 19.15
C ASP A 109 -20.87 -1.97 17.94
N LYS A 110 -19.54 -2.12 18.05
CA LYS A 110 -18.65 -2.60 16.99
C LYS A 110 -18.60 -1.69 15.76
N LEU A 111 -19.05 -0.44 15.90
CA LEU A 111 -19.01 0.53 14.81
C LEU A 111 -17.72 1.35 14.84
N PRO A 112 -17.26 1.83 13.67
CA PRO A 112 -16.08 2.69 13.63
C PRO A 112 -16.34 4.06 14.27
N ILE A 113 -15.36 4.57 15.00
CA ILE A 113 -15.40 5.88 15.62
C ILE A 113 -14.84 6.89 14.62
N MET A 114 -15.73 7.61 13.94
CA MET A 114 -15.36 8.58 12.90
C MET A 114 -15.25 10.02 13.41
N ASP A 115 -15.67 10.28 14.64
CA ASP A 115 -15.56 11.62 15.25
C ASP A 115 -14.10 11.88 15.65
N PRO A 116 -13.42 12.86 15.01
CA PRO A 116 -12.01 13.12 15.31
C PRO A 116 -11.79 13.68 16.73
N LEU A 117 -12.85 14.14 17.37
CA LEU A 117 -12.79 14.69 18.74
C LEU A 117 -13.09 13.64 19.81
N ASN A 118 -13.39 12.40 19.42
CA ASN A 118 -13.64 11.32 20.38
C ASN A 118 -12.39 11.06 21.21
N GLU A 119 -12.56 10.83 22.50
CA GLU A 119 -11.47 10.62 23.46
C GLU A 119 -10.64 9.38 23.20
N ILE A 120 -11.15 8.42 22.42
CA ILE A 120 -10.43 7.20 22.04
C ILE A 120 -9.39 7.47 20.94
N VAL A 121 -9.58 8.53 20.16
CA VAL A 121 -8.68 8.83 19.03
C VAL A 121 -7.22 8.99 19.45
N PRO A 122 -6.87 9.78 20.49
CA PRO A 122 -5.47 9.87 20.93
C PRO A 122 -4.89 8.53 21.37
N VAL A 123 -5.69 7.69 22.02
CA VAL A 123 -5.30 6.35 22.45
C VAL A 123 -5.02 5.46 21.24
N HIS A 124 -5.88 5.53 20.23
CA HIS A 124 -5.71 4.80 18.98
C HIS A 124 -4.43 5.19 18.27
N ILE A 125 -4.14 6.49 18.18
CA ILE A 125 -2.92 7.01 17.56
C ILE A 125 -1.68 6.47 18.28
N GLU A 126 -1.67 6.49 19.61
CA GLU A 126 -0.54 5.95 20.39
C GLU A 126 -0.32 4.46 20.14
N LYS A 127 -1.40 3.68 19.99
CA LYS A 127 -1.29 2.27 19.63
C LYS A 127 -0.65 2.07 18.26
N LEU A 128 -1.02 2.90 17.28
CA LEU A 128 -0.44 2.84 15.94
C LEU A 128 1.05 3.19 15.96
N LYS A 129 1.45 4.17 16.77
CA LYS A 129 2.86 4.56 16.93
C LYS A 129 3.72 3.48 17.55
N MET A 130 3.12 2.61 18.35
CA MET A 130 3.84 1.55 19.06
C MET A 130 3.94 0.24 18.28
N MET A 131 3.36 0.16 17.09
CA MET A 131 3.42 -1.06 16.29
C MET A 131 4.86 -1.37 15.86
N PRO A 132 5.29 -2.65 16.02
CA PRO A 132 6.66 -3.04 15.68
C PRO A 132 6.87 -3.14 14.17
N ASN A 133 8.12 -3.04 13.75
CA ASN A 133 8.56 -3.25 12.35
C ASN A 133 8.05 -2.21 11.35
N LEU A 134 7.52 -1.10 11.84
CA LEU A 134 7.11 0.01 10.99
C LEU A 134 7.42 1.35 11.67
N GLU A 135 7.47 2.40 10.86
CA GLU A 135 7.69 3.76 11.36
C GLU A 135 6.43 4.58 11.06
N PHE A 136 5.77 5.04 12.12
CA PHE A 136 4.58 5.88 12.02
C PHE A 136 4.93 7.24 11.39
N GLU A 137 4.15 7.66 10.40
CA GLU A 137 4.29 8.98 9.80
C GLU A 137 3.11 9.90 10.08
N LEU A 138 1.89 9.41 9.87
CA LEU A 138 0.69 10.24 9.93
C LEU A 138 -0.55 9.42 10.26
N TYR A 139 -1.46 10.02 11.01
CA TYR A 139 -2.83 9.52 11.15
C TYR A 139 -3.79 10.70 11.03
N GLU A 140 -4.76 10.59 10.11
CA GLU A 140 -5.79 11.59 9.90
C GLU A 140 -7.12 11.06 10.41
N ALA A 141 -7.59 11.61 11.54
CA ALA A 141 -8.77 11.08 12.24
C ALA A 141 -10.07 11.21 11.43
N ARG A 142 -10.19 12.23 10.59
CA ARG A 142 -11.40 12.45 9.79
C ARG A 142 -11.65 11.36 8.75
N SER A 143 -10.58 10.89 8.11
CA SER A 143 -10.65 9.88 7.04
C SER A 143 -10.24 8.50 7.49
N GLY A 144 -9.68 8.37 8.70
CA GLY A 144 -9.08 7.13 9.16
C GLY A 144 -7.82 6.76 8.38
N LYS A 145 -7.19 7.72 7.74
CA LYS A 145 -6.00 7.53 6.93
C LYS A 145 -4.77 7.38 7.80
N TRP A 146 -4.08 6.24 7.65
CA TRP A 146 -2.87 5.93 8.38
C TRP A 146 -1.71 5.74 7.40
N VAL A 147 -0.63 6.49 7.61
CA VAL A 147 0.58 6.42 6.77
C VAL A 147 1.75 5.98 7.62
N PHE A 148 2.48 5.00 7.15
CA PHE A 148 3.67 4.48 7.81
C PHE A 148 4.68 3.95 6.80
N THR A 149 5.94 3.83 7.21
CA THR A 149 6.98 3.26 6.38
C THR A 149 7.48 1.95 6.95
N VAL A 150 7.91 1.06 6.06
CA VAL A 150 8.57 -0.20 6.42
C VAL A 150 9.91 -0.27 5.68
N LYS A 151 10.88 -0.96 6.27
CA LYS A 151 12.21 -1.10 5.66
C LYS A 151 12.25 -2.21 4.62
N HIS A 152 11.40 -3.21 4.77
CA HIS A 152 11.23 -4.35 3.87
C HIS A 152 9.91 -5.05 4.21
N MET A 153 9.54 -6.05 3.43
CA MET A 153 8.28 -6.78 3.62
C MET A 153 8.43 -8.05 4.50
#